data_52836d0aec21560813f0166cc6f18bd5
#
_entry.id   52836d0aec21560813f0166cc6f18bd5
#
_cell.length_a   1.000
_cell.length_b   1.000
_cell.length_c   1.000
_cell.angle_alpha   90.00
_cell.angle_beta   90.00
_cell.angle_gamma   90.00
#
_symmetry.space_group_name_H-M   'P 1'
#
loop_
_entity.id
_entity.type
_entity.pdbx_description
1 polymer ?
#
loop_
_entity_poly.entity_id
_entity_poly.type
_entity_poly.pdbx_seq_one_letter_code
_entity_poly.pdbx_strand_id
1 'polypeptide(L)'
;MDLTPYRFLMTDLARASGEFIRPFFGRAGLVVDIKADATPVTQADRGAEELMRGLIAKKFPGHGILGEEFGGERTDAEFVWVLDPIDGTKSFITGVPLWGTLIALLHRGQPVLGCIHQPVLGQMMLGDGVTCTLNGRAVRCRSTTSVENATLLTSDPFNPSKYQNGAAFNALRQRAKLVRTWGDCYGYLLVAGGWADVMLDPIMNPWDIAALVPIIRGAGGVITDWRGGSAFPAESTVACSTPELHAAVIAALAP
;
A
#
# COMPACT_ATOMS: atom_id res chain seq x y z
N MET A 1 -21.62 1.42 9.61
CA MET A 1 -21.64 2.34 8.43
C MET A 1 -21.78 1.49 7.17
N ASP A 2 -22.65 1.86 6.25
CA ASP A 2 -22.72 1.20 4.92
C ASP A 2 -21.62 1.71 4.02
N LEU A 3 -20.69 0.83 3.65
CA LEU A 3 -19.55 1.12 2.76
C LEU A 3 -19.86 0.83 1.28
N THR A 4 -21.03 0.32 0.96
CA THR A 4 -21.41 -0.12 -0.39
C THR A 4 -21.23 0.97 -1.46
N PRO A 5 -21.71 2.22 -1.27
CA PRO A 5 -21.55 3.27 -2.29
C PRO A 5 -20.09 3.63 -2.55
N TYR A 6 -19.26 3.57 -1.50
CA TYR A 6 -17.84 3.89 -1.58
C TYR A 6 -17.03 2.77 -2.25
N ARG A 7 -17.40 1.50 -2.01
CA ARG A 7 -16.80 0.34 -2.70
C ARG A 7 -17.02 0.40 -4.21
N PHE A 8 -18.23 0.77 -4.64
CA PHE A 8 -18.51 0.93 -6.07
C PHE A 8 -17.62 2.01 -6.67
N LEU A 9 -17.59 3.22 -6.08
CA LEU A 9 -16.73 4.28 -6.59
C LEU A 9 -15.25 3.86 -6.56
N MET A 10 -14.75 3.27 -5.46
CA MET A 10 -13.36 2.82 -5.35
C MET A 10 -12.98 1.83 -6.47
N THR A 11 -13.89 0.92 -6.81
CA THR A 11 -13.69 -0.02 -7.93
C THR A 11 -13.64 0.71 -9.28
N ASP A 12 -14.50 1.70 -9.49
CA ASP A 12 -14.53 2.51 -10.71
C ASP A 12 -13.27 3.38 -10.83
N LEU A 13 -12.81 4.00 -9.72
CA LEU A 13 -11.55 4.75 -9.66
C LEU A 13 -10.36 3.87 -10.01
N ALA A 14 -10.26 2.69 -9.40
CA ALA A 14 -9.17 1.75 -9.64
C ALA A 14 -9.11 1.29 -11.11
N ARG A 15 -10.27 0.98 -11.71
CA ARG A 15 -10.35 0.62 -13.13
C ARG A 15 -9.96 1.77 -14.05
N ALA A 16 -10.54 2.95 -13.83
CA ALA A 16 -10.27 4.13 -14.65
C ALA A 16 -8.79 4.54 -14.57
N SER A 17 -8.19 4.54 -13.36
CA SER A 17 -6.76 4.77 -13.14
C SER A 17 -5.92 3.73 -13.90
N GLY A 18 -6.22 2.45 -13.73
CA GLY A 18 -5.48 1.37 -14.38
C GLY A 18 -5.55 1.40 -15.91
N GLU A 19 -6.72 1.72 -16.49
CA GLU A 19 -6.89 1.91 -17.93
C GLU A 19 -6.05 3.10 -18.45
N PHE A 20 -6.00 4.19 -17.68
CA PHE A 20 -5.20 5.36 -18.00
C PHE A 20 -3.69 5.07 -17.90
N ILE A 21 -3.23 4.41 -16.84
CA ILE A 21 -1.80 4.19 -16.56
C ILE A 21 -1.20 3.11 -17.47
N ARG A 22 -1.92 2.02 -17.72
CA ARG A 22 -1.39 0.83 -18.42
C ARG A 22 -0.70 1.11 -19.75
N PRO A 23 -1.14 2.06 -20.62
CA PRO A 23 -0.44 2.39 -21.87
C PRO A 23 0.96 3.00 -21.70
N PHE A 24 1.29 3.50 -20.52
CA PHE A 24 2.62 4.08 -20.21
C PHE A 24 3.60 3.03 -19.70
N PHE A 25 3.12 1.92 -19.11
CA PHE A 25 3.98 0.88 -18.56
C PHE A 25 4.77 0.14 -19.63
N GLY A 26 6.09 0.01 -19.42
CA GLY A 26 6.99 -0.67 -20.37
C GLY A 26 7.19 0.07 -21.70
N ARG A 27 6.75 1.32 -21.80
CA ARG A 27 6.89 2.13 -23.01
C ARG A 27 8.33 2.65 -23.14
N ALA A 28 8.96 2.41 -24.28
CA ALA A 28 10.25 3.01 -24.60
C ALA A 28 10.11 4.54 -24.68
N GLY A 29 11.07 5.28 -24.06
CA GLY A 29 11.07 6.74 -24.09
C GLY A 29 10.04 7.40 -23.16
N LEU A 30 9.57 6.69 -22.11
CA LEU A 30 8.76 7.31 -21.06
C LEU A 30 9.53 8.48 -20.43
N VAL A 31 8.92 9.67 -20.45
CA VAL A 31 9.50 10.84 -19.79
C VAL A 31 9.29 10.72 -18.30
N VAL A 32 10.38 10.78 -17.54
CA VAL A 32 10.41 10.72 -16.09
C VAL A 32 10.92 12.05 -15.56
N ASP A 33 10.09 12.76 -14.81
CA ASP A 33 10.49 13.94 -14.05
C ASP A 33 11.01 13.50 -12.68
N ILE A 34 11.83 14.34 -12.06
CA ILE A 34 12.31 14.11 -10.68
C ILE A 34 11.68 15.16 -9.77
N LYS A 35 10.98 14.72 -8.73
CA LYS A 35 10.40 15.59 -7.70
C LYS A 35 11.50 16.24 -6.84
N ALA A 36 11.12 17.21 -6.02
CA ALA A 36 12.06 17.93 -5.13
C ALA A 36 12.74 17.01 -4.09
N ASP A 37 12.08 15.92 -3.71
CA ASP A 37 12.60 14.88 -2.82
C ASP A 37 13.43 13.79 -3.53
N ALA A 38 13.77 14.01 -4.80
CA ALA A 38 14.50 13.10 -5.67
C ALA A 38 13.74 11.80 -6.04
N THR A 39 12.42 11.74 -5.85
CA THR A 39 11.60 10.63 -6.33
C THR A 39 11.17 10.82 -7.78
N PRO A 40 11.05 9.75 -8.59
CA PRO A 40 10.57 9.84 -9.97
C PRO A 40 9.06 10.06 -10.02
N VAL A 41 8.58 10.78 -11.04
CA VAL A 41 7.17 10.96 -11.37
C VAL A 41 6.99 11.01 -12.89
N THR A 42 5.87 10.55 -13.39
CA THR A 42 5.55 10.54 -14.81
C THR A 42 4.21 11.24 -15.09
N GLN A 43 3.91 11.43 -16.38
CA GLN A 43 2.57 11.88 -16.80
C GLN A 43 1.47 10.89 -16.39
N ALA A 44 1.82 9.60 -16.23
CA ALA A 44 0.87 8.59 -15.81
C ALA A 44 0.39 8.81 -14.37
N ASP A 45 1.30 9.16 -13.46
CA ASP A 45 0.98 9.46 -12.05
C ASP A 45 0.02 10.65 -11.96
N ARG A 46 0.42 11.79 -12.51
CA ARG A 46 -0.36 13.03 -12.44
C ARG A 46 -1.71 12.91 -13.14
N GLY A 47 -1.74 12.36 -14.35
CA GLY A 47 -2.99 12.24 -15.10
C GLY A 47 -3.98 11.26 -14.45
N ALA A 48 -3.48 10.19 -13.83
CA ALA A 48 -4.35 9.25 -13.11
C ALA A 48 -4.92 9.87 -11.83
N GLU A 49 -4.13 10.65 -11.07
CA GLU A 49 -4.66 11.35 -9.90
C GLU A 49 -5.71 12.39 -10.29
N GLU A 50 -5.45 13.20 -11.31
CA GLU A 50 -6.41 14.19 -11.82
C GLU A 50 -7.73 13.53 -12.23
N LEU A 51 -7.65 12.40 -12.94
CA LEU A 51 -8.83 11.61 -13.34
C LEU A 51 -9.62 11.13 -12.11
N MET A 52 -8.95 10.55 -11.12
CA MET A 52 -9.60 10.05 -9.91
C MET A 52 -10.23 11.19 -9.11
N ARG A 53 -9.55 12.32 -8.95
CA ARG A 53 -10.09 13.54 -8.30
C ARG A 53 -11.38 14.03 -8.96
N GLY A 54 -11.40 14.09 -10.30
CA GLY A 54 -12.59 14.47 -11.06
C GLY A 54 -13.79 13.55 -10.82
N LEU A 55 -13.55 12.24 -10.77
CA LEU A 55 -14.60 11.25 -10.48
C LEU A 55 -15.13 11.35 -9.05
N ILE A 56 -14.25 11.56 -8.07
CA ILE A 56 -14.62 11.76 -6.66
C ILE A 56 -15.44 13.03 -6.50
N ALA A 57 -14.98 14.17 -7.03
CA ALA A 57 -15.66 15.45 -6.94
C ALA A 57 -17.07 15.41 -7.56
N LYS A 58 -17.23 14.66 -8.66
CA LYS A 58 -18.53 14.48 -9.31
C LYS A 58 -19.49 13.65 -8.47
N LYS A 59 -19.00 12.59 -7.80
CA LYS A 59 -19.85 11.64 -7.06
C LYS A 59 -20.10 12.05 -5.61
N PHE A 60 -19.08 12.61 -4.97
CA PHE A 60 -19.08 13.02 -3.56
C PHE A 60 -18.44 14.42 -3.40
N PRO A 61 -19.11 15.50 -3.83
CA PRO A 61 -18.53 16.86 -3.87
C PRO A 61 -18.15 17.41 -2.48
N GLY A 62 -18.70 16.86 -1.40
CA GLY A 62 -18.39 17.25 -0.02
C GLY A 62 -17.23 16.47 0.60
N HIS A 63 -16.68 15.46 -0.07
CA HIS A 63 -15.55 14.70 0.47
C HIS A 63 -14.22 15.45 0.26
N GLY A 64 -13.26 15.18 1.15
CA GLY A 64 -11.88 15.59 0.98
C GLY A 64 -11.08 14.62 0.13
N ILE A 65 -9.92 15.09 -0.36
CA ILE A 65 -8.96 14.28 -1.10
C ILE A 65 -7.55 14.62 -0.61
N LEU A 66 -6.74 13.61 -0.36
CA LEU A 66 -5.30 13.72 -0.14
C LEU A 66 -4.61 12.84 -1.19
N GLY A 67 -3.81 13.43 -2.06
CA GLY A 67 -3.08 12.69 -3.09
C GLY A 67 -1.59 12.97 -3.04
N GLU A 68 -0.82 12.05 -3.57
CA GLU A 68 0.64 12.17 -3.66
C GLU A 68 1.08 13.31 -4.56
N GLU A 69 0.39 13.51 -5.71
CA GLU A 69 0.85 14.42 -6.76
C GLU A 69 0.33 15.85 -6.59
N PHE A 70 -0.91 16.02 -6.13
CA PHE A 70 -1.56 17.32 -6.00
C PHE A 70 -1.88 17.71 -4.56
N GLY A 71 -1.43 16.92 -3.56
CA GLY A 71 -1.62 17.23 -2.15
C GLY A 71 -3.07 17.18 -1.68
N GLY A 72 -3.37 17.95 -0.63
CA GLY A 72 -4.65 17.88 0.08
C GLY A 72 -5.68 18.93 -0.35
N GLU A 73 -6.95 18.52 -0.38
CA GLU A 73 -8.12 19.38 -0.55
C GLU A 73 -9.21 18.94 0.43
N ARG A 74 -9.75 19.85 1.26
CA ARG A 74 -10.76 19.55 2.30
C ARG A 74 -10.39 18.33 3.17
N THR A 75 -9.14 18.26 3.61
CA THR A 75 -8.63 17.11 4.39
C THR A 75 -9.20 17.00 5.80
N ASP A 76 -9.97 17.98 6.24
CA ASP A 76 -10.76 18.03 7.48
C ASP A 76 -12.20 17.52 7.31
N ALA A 77 -12.61 17.13 6.10
CA ALA A 77 -13.92 16.56 5.84
C ALA A 77 -14.14 15.24 6.59
N GLU A 78 -15.41 14.89 6.86
CA GLU A 78 -15.78 13.63 7.52
C GLU A 78 -15.25 12.40 6.75
N PHE A 79 -15.30 12.47 5.41
CA PHE A 79 -14.74 11.46 4.51
C PHE A 79 -13.64 12.07 3.66
N VAL A 80 -12.48 11.40 3.63
CA VAL A 80 -11.32 11.81 2.83
C VAL A 80 -10.83 10.62 2.01
N TRP A 81 -10.73 10.80 0.70
CA TRP A 81 -10.08 9.86 -0.20
C TRP A 81 -8.57 10.09 -0.18
N VAL A 82 -7.81 9.02 -0.03
CA VAL A 82 -6.34 9.08 -0.10
C VAL A 82 -5.89 8.33 -1.33
N LEU A 83 -5.05 8.95 -2.15
CA LEU A 83 -4.70 8.47 -3.49
C LEU A 83 -3.18 8.41 -3.67
N ASP A 84 -2.69 7.27 -4.12
CA ASP A 84 -1.39 7.11 -4.74
C ASP A 84 -1.61 6.43 -6.10
N PRO A 85 -1.44 7.13 -7.20
CA PRO A 85 -1.68 6.60 -8.54
C PRO A 85 -0.76 5.45 -8.93
N ILE A 86 0.53 5.55 -8.57
CA ILE A 86 1.56 4.55 -8.91
C ILE A 86 2.52 4.36 -7.73
N ASP A 87 2.06 3.68 -6.69
CA ASP A 87 2.97 3.19 -5.65
C ASP A 87 3.93 2.16 -6.25
N GLY A 88 5.23 2.36 -6.03
CA GLY A 88 6.27 1.61 -6.72
C GLY A 88 6.70 2.24 -8.06
N THR A 89 6.77 3.57 -8.16
CA THR A 89 7.17 4.29 -9.38
C THR A 89 8.53 3.82 -9.92
N LYS A 90 9.47 3.42 -9.05
CA LYS A 90 10.76 2.84 -9.47
C LYS A 90 10.57 1.53 -10.24
N SER A 91 9.70 0.67 -9.77
CA SER A 91 9.32 -0.57 -10.48
C SER A 91 8.63 -0.25 -11.81
N PHE A 92 7.70 0.72 -11.79
CA PHE A 92 6.98 1.17 -13.00
C PHE A 92 7.92 1.64 -14.10
N ILE A 93 8.83 2.58 -13.82
CA ILE A 93 9.75 3.15 -14.82
C ILE A 93 10.81 2.16 -15.32
N THR A 94 11.08 1.09 -14.57
CA THR A 94 12.01 0.02 -14.95
C THR A 94 11.31 -1.18 -15.61
N GLY A 95 9.99 -1.11 -15.84
CA GLY A 95 9.23 -2.16 -16.52
C GLY A 95 8.97 -3.40 -15.65
N VAL A 96 9.11 -3.29 -14.34
CA VAL A 96 8.84 -4.37 -13.38
C VAL A 96 7.39 -4.25 -12.88
N PRO A 97 6.52 -5.29 -12.97
CA PRO A 97 5.11 -5.18 -12.61
C PRO A 97 4.85 -5.28 -11.10
N LEU A 98 5.77 -4.80 -10.27
CA LEU A 98 5.65 -4.73 -8.81
C LEU A 98 5.28 -3.30 -8.38
N TRP A 99 4.15 -2.82 -8.84
CA TRP A 99 3.58 -1.50 -8.56
C TRP A 99 2.05 -1.58 -8.57
N GLY A 100 1.37 -0.57 -8.09
CA GLY A 100 -0.08 -0.51 -8.15
C GLY A 100 -0.65 0.85 -7.79
N THR A 101 -1.94 1.06 -8.06
CA THR A 101 -2.70 2.21 -7.58
C THR A 101 -3.21 1.90 -6.18
N LEU A 102 -2.94 2.78 -5.22
CA LEU A 102 -3.49 2.76 -3.88
C LEU A 102 -4.64 3.76 -3.76
N ILE A 103 -5.78 3.30 -3.26
CA ILE A 103 -6.94 4.15 -2.99
C ILE A 103 -7.45 3.79 -1.59
N ALA A 104 -7.56 4.78 -0.71
CA ALA A 104 -8.19 4.59 0.59
C ALA A 104 -9.36 5.55 0.79
N LEU A 105 -10.29 5.17 1.65
CA LEU A 105 -11.29 6.06 2.23
C LEU A 105 -11.05 6.17 3.72
N LEU A 106 -10.84 7.38 4.18
CA LEU A 106 -10.85 7.69 5.61
C LEU A 106 -12.25 8.14 6.02
N HIS A 107 -12.68 7.72 7.20
CA HIS A 107 -13.82 8.27 7.92
C HIS A 107 -13.33 8.84 9.25
N ARG A 108 -13.48 10.15 9.43
CA ARG A 108 -12.98 10.88 10.62
C ARG A 108 -11.50 10.57 10.90
N GLY A 109 -10.68 10.63 9.86
CA GLY A 109 -9.25 10.41 9.94
C GLY A 109 -8.79 8.94 10.07
N GLN A 110 -9.70 7.95 10.07
CA GLN A 110 -9.34 6.53 10.18
C GLN A 110 -9.61 5.79 8.86
N PRO A 111 -8.66 4.98 8.35
CA PRO A 111 -8.85 4.17 7.16
C PRO A 111 -9.95 3.11 7.37
N VAL A 112 -11.02 3.18 6.57
CA VAL A 112 -12.16 2.26 6.66
C VAL A 112 -12.35 1.40 5.41
N LEU A 113 -11.74 1.79 4.28
CA LEU A 113 -11.77 1.03 3.04
C LEU A 113 -10.45 1.25 2.29
N GLY A 114 -9.89 0.19 1.70
CA GLY A 114 -8.65 0.25 0.93
C GLY A 114 -8.71 -0.60 -0.32
N CYS A 115 -7.99 -0.15 -1.35
CA CYS A 115 -7.79 -0.85 -2.61
C CYS A 115 -6.30 -0.84 -2.98
N ILE A 116 -5.79 -1.99 -3.41
CA ILE A 116 -4.55 -2.12 -4.19
C ILE A 116 -4.97 -2.64 -5.57
N HIS A 117 -4.69 -1.89 -6.62
CA HIS A 117 -4.98 -2.29 -7.99
C HIS A 117 -3.71 -2.38 -8.82
N GLN A 118 -3.35 -3.60 -9.21
CA GLN A 118 -2.27 -3.88 -10.17
C GLN A 118 -2.86 -4.22 -11.54
N PRO A 119 -2.93 -3.23 -12.47
CA PRO A 119 -3.71 -3.38 -13.70
C PRO A 119 -3.04 -4.27 -14.76
N VAL A 120 -1.71 -4.43 -14.71
CA VAL A 120 -0.98 -5.28 -15.69
C VAL A 120 -1.25 -6.76 -15.43
N LEU A 121 -1.32 -7.16 -14.16
CA LEU A 121 -1.61 -8.52 -13.74
C LEU A 121 -3.12 -8.78 -13.55
N GLY A 122 -3.95 -7.75 -13.72
CA GLY A 122 -5.39 -7.85 -13.53
C GLY A 122 -5.80 -8.19 -12.09
N GLN A 123 -5.07 -7.66 -11.10
CA GLN A 123 -5.28 -7.92 -9.69
C GLN A 123 -5.87 -6.69 -9.01
N MET A 124 -7.04 -6.83 -8.39
CA MET A 124 -7.69 -5.81 -7.58
C MET A 124 -8.00 -6.39 -6.20
N MET A 125 -7.33 -5.87 -5.19
CA MET A 125 -7.54 -6.24 -3.80
C MET A 125 -8.33 -5.14 -3.08
N LEU A 126 -9.40 -5.52 -2.36
CA LEU A 126 -10.26 -4.62 -1.60
C LEU A 126 -10.39 -5.13 -0.16
N GLY A 127 -10.18 -4.24 0.81
CA GLY A 127 -10.32 -4.55 2.23
C GLY A 127 -11.07 -3.48 3.00
N ASP A 128 -11.85 -3.86 4.03
CA ASP A 128 -12.64 -2.98 4.89
C ASP A 128 -12.32 -3.12 6.39
N GLY A 129 -11.21 -3.77 6.70
CA GLY A 129 -10.80 -4.06 8.07
C GLY A 129 -11.43 -5.32 8.67
N VAL A 130 -12.48 -5.86 8.05
CA VAL A 130 -13.19 -7.10 8.49
C VAL A 130 -13.04 -8.19 7.44
N THR A 131 -13.13 -7.82 6.17
CA THR A 131 -13.01 -8.72 5.02
C THR A 131 -11.98 -8.18 4.03
N CYS A 132 -11.32 -9.10 3.32
CA CYS A 132 -10.45 -8.78 2.19
C CYS A 132 -10.77 -9.70 1.01
N THR A 133 -10.79 -9.12 -0.20
CA THR A 133 -11.02 -9.87 -1.43
C THR A 133 -9.96 -9.55 -2.48
N LEU A 134 -9.58 -10.55 -3.28
CA LEU A 134 -8.80 -10.38 -4.50
C LEU A 134 -9.68 -10.77 -5.69
N ASN A 135 -9.92 -9.84 -6.61
CA ASN A 135 -10.83 -10.02 -7.74
C ASN A 135 -12.21 -10.57 -7.31
N GLY A 136 -12.75 -10.06 -6.21
CA GLY A 136 -14.05 -10.48 -5.66
C GLY A 136 -14.05 -11.80 -4.90
N ARG A 137 -12.92 -12.53 -4.83
CA ARG A 137 -12.79 -13.77 -4.05
C ARG A 137 -12.17 -13.46 -2.70
N ALA A 138 -12.75 -13.98 -1.62
CA ALA A 138 -12.21 -13.80 -0.28
C ALA A 138 -10.79 -14.37 -0.18
N VAL A 139 -9.88 -13.61 0.45
CA VAL A 139 -8.50 -14.01 0.72
C VAL A 139 -8.16 -13.82 2.19
N ARG A 140 -7.15 -14.55 2.66
CA ARG A 140 -6.64 -14.47 4.01
C ARG A 140 -5.12 -14.60 4.03
N CYS A 141 -4.50 -13.97 5.01
CA CYS A 141 -3.10 -14.18 5.35
C CYS A 141 -2.83 -15.63 5.72
N ARG A 142 -1.55 -16.04 5.63
CA ARG A 142 -1.08 -17.35 6.11
C ARG A 142 -1.15 -17.44 7.64
N SER A 143 -1.02 -18.67 8.14
CA SER A 143 -0.95 -18.97 9.58
C SER A 143 0.48 -19.13 10.12
N THR A 144 1.47 -18.55 9.45
CA THR A 144 2.89 -18.62 9.88
C THR A 144 3.09 -17.83 11.18
N THR A 145 3.72 -18.46 12.18
CA THR A 145 3.87 -17.90 13.53
C THR A 145 5.32 -17.64 13.94
N SER A 146 6.30 -18.07 13.14
CA SER A 146 7.72 -17.88 13.45
C SER A 146 8.50 -17.26 12.28
N VAL A 147 9.52 -16.48 12.61
CA VAL A 147 10.41 -15.81 11.64
C VAL A 147 11.13 -16.82 10.76
N GLU A 148 11.57 -17.94 11.33
CA GLU A 148 12.34 -18.98 10.66
C GLU A 148 11.55 -19.70 9.56
N ASN A 149 10.22 -19.62 9.60
CA ASN A 149 9.33 -20.17 8.58
C ASN A 149 8.77 -19.08 7.64
N ALA A 150 9.05 -17.81 7.90
CA ALA A 150 8.44 -16.69 7.20
C ALA A 150 9.14 -16.35 5.88
N THR A 151 8.33 -15.94 4.91
CA THR A 151 8.76 -15.14 3.74
C THR A 151 8.67 -13.67 4.12
N LEU A 152 9.82 -13.02 4.23
CA LEU A 152 9.97 -11.61 4.59
C LEU A 152 10.22 -10.76 3.34
N LEU A 153 9.46 -9.68 3.20
CA LEU A 153 9.54 -8.73 2.11
C LEU A 153 9.88 -7.33 2.62
N THR A 154 10.55 -6.55 1.79
CA THR A 154 10.80 -5.11 1.97
C THR A 154 10.98 -4.47 0.59
N SER A 155 10.69 -3.19 0.44
CA SER A 155 10.87 -2.46 -0.83
C SER A 155 12.35 -2.22 -1.14
N ASP A 156 13.09 -1.68 -0.17
CA ASP A 156 14.52 -1.38 -0.30
C ASP A 156 15.29 -1.87 0.92
N PRO A 157 16.23 -2.85 0.75
CA PRO A 157 16.95 -3.46 1.87
C PRO A 157 17.98 -2.52 2.52
N PHE A 158 18.28 -1.36 1.93
CA PHE A 158 19.20 -0.36 2.48
C PHE A 158 18.49 0.70 3.34
N ASN A 159 17.20 0.94 3.09
CA ASN A 159 16.41 1.94 3.80
C ASN A 159 16.30 1.68 5.33
N PRO A 160 16.20 0.43 5.84
CA PRO A 160 16.20 0.21 7.28
C PRO A 160 17.42 0.77 8.01
N SER A 161 18.60 0.77 7.38
CA SER A 161 19.82 1.36 7.97
C SER A 161 19.82 2.89 7.96
N LYS A 162 19.00 3.51 7.10
CA LYS A 162 18.86 4.96 6.97
C LYS A 162 17.85 5.54 7.98
N TYR A 163 16.74 4.85 8.17
CA TYR A 163 15.56 5.41 8.83
C TYR A 163 15.21 4.72 10.15
N GLN A 164 15.73 3.51 10.40
CA GLN A 164 15.42 2.68 11.56
C GLN A 164 16.69 1.98 12.08
N ASN A 165 16.52 0.96 12.93
CA ASN A 165 17.62 0.11 13.40
C ASN A 165 18.03 -0.92 12.32
N GLY A 166 18.97 -0.55 11.46
CA GLY A 166 19.46 -1.42 10.40
C GLY A 166 20.16 -2.70 10.88
N ALA A 167 20.82 -2.66 12.04
CA ALA A 167 21.47 -3.85 12.62
C ALA A 167 20.40 -4.89 13.04
N ALA A 168 19.34 -4.45 13.71
CA ALA A 168 18.21 -5.30 14.09
C ALA A 168 17.49 -5.88 12.87
N PHE A 169 17.25 -5.07 11.83
CA PHE A 169 16.68 -5.55 10.57
C PHE A 169 17.59 -6.59 9.90
N ASN A 170 18.90 -6.36 9.85
CA ASN A 170 19.84 -7.33 9.28
C ASN A 170 19.86 -8.66 10.03
N ALA A 171 19.77 -8.63 11.36
CA ALA A 171 19.65 -9.84 12.18
C ALA A 171 18.31 -10.56 11.91
N LEU A 172 17.20 -9.82 11.85
CA LEU A 172 15.88 -10.36 11.54
C LEU A 172 15.84 -11.08 10.18
N ARG A 173 16.33 -10.42 9.12
CA ARG A 173 16.30 -10.99 7.76
C ARG A 173 17.18 -12.25 7.61
N GLN A 174 18.25 -12.38 8.39
CA GLN A 174 19.10 -13.59 8.38
C GLN A 174 18.40 -14.80 8.99
N ARG A 175 17.40 -14.59 9.85
CA ARG A 175 16.59 -15.66 10.45
C ARG A 175 15.44 -16.11 9.56
N ALA A 176 14.97 -15.25 8.65
CA ALA A 176 13.82 -15.55 7.82
C ALA A 176 14.13 -16.68 6.82
N LYS A 177 13.14 -17.55 6.56
CA LYS A 177 13.25 -18.65 5.59
C LYS A 177 13.56 -18.16 4.18
N LEU A 178 12.94 -17.04 3.78
CA LEU A 178 13.08 -16.42 2.46
C LEU A 178 13.01 -14.92 2.61
N VAL A 179 13.91 -14.20 1.95
CA VAL A 179 13.89 -12.74 1.90
C VAL A 179 13.86 -12.28 0.44
N ARG A 180 12.96 -11.34 0.10
CA ARG A 180 12.86 -10.76 -1.23
C ARG A 180 12.54 -9.26 -1.13
N THR A 181 12.87 -8.54 -2.20
CA THR A 181 12.52 -7.13 -2.39
C THR A 181 11.32 -6.98 -3.35
N TRP A 182 10.30 -7.82 -3.17
CA TRP A 182 9.02 -7.68 -3.86
C TRP A 182 8.16 -6.67 -3.10
N GLY A 183 8.55 -5.41 -3.28
CA GLY A 183 8.15 -4.31 -2.44
C GLY A 183 6.96 -3.51 -2.90
N ASP A 184 6.92 -2.34 -2.33
CA ASP A 184 5.88 -1.35 -2.45
C ASP A 184 4.51 -2.00 -2.14
N CYS A 185 3.39 -1.47 -2.62
CA CYS A 185 2.06 -2.05 -2.34
C CYS A 185 1.91 -3.52 -2.73
N TYR A 186 2.70 -3.98 -3.72
CA TYR A 186 2.63 -5.37 -4.15
C TYR A 186 3.08 -6.35 -3.07
N GLY A 187 4.05 -5.97 -2.24
CA GLY A 187 4.46 -6.76 -1.08
C GLY A 187 3.31 -6.98 -0.09
N TYR A 188 2.53 -5.94 0.19
CA TYR A 188 1.35 -6.02 1.06
C TYR A 188 0.23 -6.85 0.44
N LEU A 189 0.03 -6.76 -0.89
CA LEU A 189 -0.89 -7.62 -1.63
C LEU A 189 -0.49 -9.10 -1.45
N LEU A 190 0.81 -9.43 -1.50
CA LEU A 190 1.29 -10.79 -1.29
C LEU A 190 1.04 -11.29 0.13
N VAL A 191 1.19 -10.44 1.15
CA VAL A 191 0.89 -10.81 2.54
C VAL A 191 -0.61 -11.06 2.71
N ALA A 192 -1.46 -10.12 2.30
CA ALA A 192 -2.91 -10.24 2.41
C ALA A 192 -3.47 -11.42 1.59
N GLY A 193 -2.86 -11.70 0.44
CA GLY A 193 -3.22 -12.83 -0.44
C GLY A 193 -2.75 -14.20 0.04
N GLY A 194 -1.97 -14.27 1.13
CA GLY A 194 -1.45 -15.51 1.69
C GLY A 194 -0.26 -16.11 0.90
N TRP A 195 0.54 -15.28 0.22
CA TRP A 195 1.73 -15.70 -0.53
C TRP A 195 3.05 -15.31 0.15
N ALA A 196 3.01 -14.32 1.05
CA ALA A 196 4.11 -13.94 1.91
C ALA A 196 3.62 -13.80 3.36
N ASP A 197 4.53 -13.57 4.29
CA ASP A 197 4.24 -13.61 5.72
C ASP A 197 4.50 -12.27 6.41
N VAL A 198 5.53 -11.54 5.95
CA VAL A 198 5.94 -10.24 6.50
C VAL A 198 6.24 -9.29 5.34
N MET A 199 5.71 -8.07 5.41
CA MET A 199 6.14 -6.94 4.61
C MET A 199 6.42 -5.76 5.54
N LEU A 200 7.58 -5.14 5.37
CA LEU A 200 7.98 -4.02 6.23
C LEU A 200 8.75 -2.95 5.46
N ASP A 201 8.34 -1.70 5.67
CA ASP A 201 8.98 -0.54 5.11
C ASP A 201 9.27 0.51 6.19
N PRO A 202 10.54 0.97 6.28
CA PRO A 202 11.02 1.81 7.36
C PRO A 202 10.66 3.28 7.21
N ILE A 203 10.17 3.69 6.04
CA ILE A 203 9.72 5.04 5.71
C ILE A 203 8.59 4.98 4.70
N MET A 204 7.50 5.69 4.98
CA MET A 204 6.29 5.74 4.15
C MET A 204 5.54 7.06 4.39
N ASN A 205 4.76 7.45 3.40
CA ASN A 205 3.84 8.59 3.48
C ASN A 205 2.39 8.13 3.77
N PRO A 206 1.49 9.05 4.12
CA PRO A 206 0.09 8.68 4.36
C PRO A 206 -0.60 7.98 3.18
N TRP A 207 -0.29 8.36 1.94
CA TRP A 207 -0.88 7.74 0.74
C TRP A 207 -0.38 6.33 0.48
N ASP A 208 0.84 6.00 0.92
CA ASP A 208 1.40 4.64 0.84
C ASP A 208 0.71 3.69 1.84
N ILE A 209 0.27 4.21 3.02
CA ILE A 209 -0.18 3.40 4.15
C ILE A 209 -1.71 3.25 4.22
N ALA A 210 -2.45 4.32 3.93
CA ALA A 210 -3.88 4.38 4.24
C ALA A 210 -4.70 3.21 3.69
N ALA A 211 -4.40 2.76 2.46
CA ALA A 211 -5.10 1.63 1.83
C ALA A 211 -4.72 0.29 2.44
N LEU A 212 -3.49 0.15 2.93
CA LEU A 212 -2.94 -1.11 3.43
C LEU A 212 -3.59 -1.56 4.74
N VAL A 213 -3.95 -0.60 5.60
CA VAL A 213 -4.51 -0.88 6.94
C VAL A 213 -5.79 -1.73 6.86
N PRO A 214 -6.87 -1.31 6.15
CA PRO A 214 -8.07 -2.11 6.05
C PRO A 214 -7.88 -3.41 5.23
N ILE A 215 -6.92 -3.46 4.31
CA ILE A 215 -6.60 -4.65 3.52
C ILE A 215 -5.96 -5.73 4.41
N ILE A 216 -4.87 -5.41 5.10
CA ILE A 216 -4.14 -6.38 5.94
C ILE A 216 -5.04 -6.88 7.08
N ARG A 217 -5.75 -5.96 7.78
CA ARG A 217 -6.68 -6.34 8.86
C ARG A 217 -7.84 -7.19 8.33
N GLY A 218 -8.42 -6.81 7.19
CA GLY A 218 -9.50 -7.56 6.54
C GLY A 218 -9.10 -8.98 6.10
N ALA A 219 -7.82 -9.19 5.78
CA ALA A 219 -7.24 -10.49 5.49
C ALA A 219 -6.89 -11.30 6.76
N GLY A 220 -7.07 -10.74 7.96
CA GLY A 220 -6.76 -11.36 9.25
C GLY A 220 -5.31 -11.19 9.71
N GLY A 221 -4.52 -10.36 9.02
CA GLY A 221 -3.17 -9.99 9.40
C GLY A 221 -3.13 -8.84 10.41
N VAL A 222 -1.93 -8.50 10.85
CA VAL A 222 -1.63 -7.38 11.74
C VAL A 222 -0.76 -6.38 11.01
N ILE A 223 -1.07 -5.09 11.15
CA ILE A 223 -0.26 -3.98 10.62
C ILE A 223 -0.12 -2.90 11.69
N THR A 224 1.11 -2.44 11.92
CA THR A 224 1.48 -1.36 12.85
C THR A 224 2.57 -0.49 12.24
N ASP A 225 2.99 0.55 12.94
CA ASP A 225 4.26 1.21 12.67
C ASP A 225 5.46 0.29 13.02
N TRP A 226 6.68 0.76 12.77
CA TRP A 226 7.91 -0.01 13.04
C TRP A 226 8.14 -0.36 14.50
N ARG A 227 7.47 0.33 15.43
CA ARG A 227 7.59 0.16 16.89
C ARG A 227 6.43 -0.63 17.50
N GLY A 228 5.49 -1.11 16.69
CA GLY A 228 4.31 -1.82 17.14
C GLY A 228 3.16 -0.90 17.59
N GLY A 229 3.24 0.40 17.25
CA GLY A 229 2.21 1.40 17.53
C GLY A 229 1.10 1.46 16.49
N SER A 230 0.46 2.64 16.35
CA SER A 230 -0.61 2.85 15.37
C SER A 230 -0.09 2.68 13.93
N ALA A 231 -0.84 1.99 13.09
CA ALA A 231 -0.52 1.89 11.66
C ALA A 231 -0.87 3.16 10.87
N PHE A 232 -1.78 4.01 11.40
CA PHE A 232 -2.18 5.26 10.73
C PHE A 232 -2.74 6.27 11.74
N PRO A 233 -2.29 7.53 11.71
CA PRO A 233 -1.19 7.98 10.87
C PRO A 233 0.15 7.43 11.36
N ALA A 234 1.05 7.09 10.42
CA ALA A 234 2.40 6.61 10.69
C ALA A 234 3.33 6.96 9.52
N GLU A 235 4.64 6.80 9.73
CA GLU A 235 5.68 7.05 8.72
C GLU A 235 6.47 5.78 8.38
N SER A 236 5.99 4.62 8.82
CA SER A 236 6.59 3.32 8.57
C SER A 236 5.56 2.22 8.82
N THR A 237 5.78 1.02 8.29
CA THR A 237 4.88 -0.11 8.54
C THR A 237 5.62 -1.43 8.76
N VAL A 238 4.99 -2.27 9.57
CA VAL A 238 5.26 -3.70 9.71
C VAL A 238 3.93 -4.43 9.60
N ALA A 239 3.73 -5.16 8.50
CA ALA A 239 2.57 -6.01 8.25
C ALA A 239 2.97 -7.48 8.35
N CYS A 240 2.24 -8.26 9.15
CA CYS A 240 2.48 -9.68 9.36
C CYS A 240 1.20 -10.50 9.20
N SER A 241 1.39 -11.77 8.83
CA SER A 241 0.29 -12.70 8.60
C SER A 241 -0.46 -13.11 9.87
N THR A 242 0.21 -13.11 11.04
CA THR A 242 -0.39 -13.48 12.35
C THR A 242 0.08 -12.55 13.47
N PRO A 243 -0.69 -12.44 14.57
CA PRO A 243 -0.29 -11.68 15.75
C PRO A 243 1.01 -12.19 16.39
N GLU A 244 1.22 -13.51 16.42
CA GLU A 244 2.40 -14.14 17.01
C GLU A 244 3.65 -13.79 16.20
N LEU A 245 3.58 -13.89 14.87
CA LEU A 245 4.68 -13.50 14.00
C LEU A 245 4.98 -12.00 14.12
N HIS A 246 3.93 -11.16 14.18
CA HIS A 246 4.07 -9.72 14.36
C HIS A 246 4.80 -9.39 15.67
N ALA A 247 4.40 -9.99 16.79
CA ALA A 247 5.07 -9.78 18.08
C ALA A 247 6.55 -10.17 18.03
N ALA A 248 6.88 -11.29 17.36
CA ALA A 248 8.26 -11.75 17.18
C ALA A 248 9.08 -10.79 16.30
N VAL A 249 8.48 -10.25 15.23
CA VAL A 249 9.13 -9.28 14.33
C VAL A 249 9.38 -7.96 15.06
N ILE A 250 8.37 -7.41 15.76
CA ILE A 250 8.52 -6.15 16.53
C ILE A 250 9.60 -6.31 17.61
N ALA A 251 9.60 -7.41 18.34
CA ALA A 251 10.65 -7.69 19.35
C ALA A 251 12.06 -7.76 18.74
N ALA A 252 12.18 -8.30 17.52
CA ALA A 252 13.46 -8.39 16.81
C ALA A 252 13.92 -7.05 16.22
N LEU A 253 13.00 -6.12 15.95
CA LEU A 253 13.29 -4.76 15.43
C LEU A 253 13.55 -3.74 16.55
N ALA A 254 13.23 -4.09 17.80
CA ALA A 254 13.46 -3.21 18.95
C ALA A 254 14.94 -2.84 19.08
N PRO A 255 15.24 -1.61 19.59
CA PRO A 255 16.62 -1.14 19.77
C PRO A 255 17.43 -1.96 20.77
#